data_fd6a5d6f0c01a5f3f7c9a4ee11763dc5
#
_entry.id   fd6a5d6f0c01a5f3f7c9a4ee11763dc5
#
_cell.length_a   1.000
_cell.length_b   1.000
_cell.length_c   1.000
_cell.angle_alpha   90.00
_cell.angle_beta   90.00
_cell.angle_gamma   90.00
#
_symmetry.space_group_name_H-M   'P 1'
#
loop_
_entity.id
_entity.type
_entity.pdbx_description
1 polymer ?
#
loop_
_entity_poly.entity_id
_entity_poly.type
_entity_poly.pdbx_seq_one_letter_code
_entity_poly.pdbx_strand_id
1 'polypeptide(L)'
;MNQTVDVYNEKLFLWMNGNHSSFLDLVMLSAGNILTFVCILAICAFFGIRYFKRSDGAGYPFFNAALLILILVGSFFLCRIIVPGIFPAFLEMPKPCTNPRLEGVIRVLTKKDCNPTYSLFSATTCVMFCICSFMLFTLRNKFFAFKTALIIWTLLLAYSRIYIGTNYPANVLIAAVTGICIGYMVSRVFYYLKAEFFVI
;
A
#
# COMPACT_ATOMS: atom_id res chain seq x y z
N MET A 1 7.76 -24.38 -4.22
CA MET A 1 8.60 -23.29 -3.72
C MET A 1 9.68 -23.88 -2.82
N ASN A 2 10.92 -23.38 -2.84
CA ASN A 2 12.04 -24.04 -2.14
C ASN A 2 11.84 -24.00 -0.63
N GLN A 3 11.86 -25.15 0.05
CA GLN A 3 11.76 -25.27 1.53
C GLN A 3 12.69 -24.33 2.30
N THR A 4 13.84 -23.99 1.74
CA THR A 4 14.80 -23.03 2.30
C THR A 4 14.25 -21.60 2.35
N VAL A 5 13.56 -21.12 1.32
CA VAL A 5 12.99 -19.75 1.28
C VAL A 5 11.87 -19.62 2.32
N ASP A 6 11.07 -20.66 2.48
CA ASP A 6 9.98 -20.68 3.44
C ASP A 6 10.49 -20.62 4.89
N VAL A 7 11.58 -21.34 5.19
CA VAL A 7 12.23 -21.31 6.52
C VAL A 7 12.82 -19.95 6.85
N TYR A 8 13.48 -19.28 5.90
CA TYR A 8 14.01 -17.93 6.12
C TYR A 8 12.91 -16.89 6.30
N ASN A 9 11.85 -16.97 5.50
CA ASN A 9 10.70 -16.07 5.58
C ASN A 9 9.98 -16.21 6.94
N GLU A 10 9.83 -17.44 7.44
CA GLU A 10 9.24 -17.71 8.74
C GLU A 10 10.13 -17.24 9.89
N LYS A 11 11.45 -17.48 9.85
CA LYS A 11 12.39 -16.98 10.86
C LYS A 11 12.39 -15.46 10.93
N LEU A 12 12.43 -14.77 9.78
CA LEU A 12 12.38 -13.31 9.72
C LEU A 12 11.05 -12.78 10.26
N PHE A 13 9.95 -13.44 9.93
CA PHE A 13 8.63 -13.12 10.45
C PHE A 13 8.59 -13.23 11.99
N LEU A 14 9.04 -14.35 12.54
CA LEU A 14 9.06 -14.57 13.99
C LEU A 14 9.91 -13.53 14.72
N TRP A 15 11.07 -13.18 14.18
CA TRP A 15 11.92 -12.12 14.73
C TRP A 15 11.22 -10.75 14.73
N MET A 16 10.53 -10.38 13.64
CA MET A 16 9.82 -9.10 13.53
C MET A 16 8.55 -9.05 14.37
N ASN A 17 7.80 -10.16 14.48
CA ASN A 17 6.56 -10.26 15.25
C ASN A 17 6.85 -10.38 16.76
N GLY A 18 8.01 -10.95 17.16
CA GLY A 18 8.40 -11.13 18.57
C GLY A 18 8.76 -9.82 19.29
N ASN A 19 9.21 -8.79 18.55
CA ASN A 19 9.58 -7.49 19.13
C ASN A 19 8.33 -6.60 19.27
N HIS A 20 7.72 -6.57 20.47
CA HIS A 20 6.47 -5.85 20.71
C HIS A 20 6.48 -4.99 21.97
N SER A 21 5.66 -3.93 21.96
CA SER A 21 5.36 -3.10 23.13
C SER A 21 3.94 -2.52 23.02
N SER A 22 3.33 -2.16 24.14
CA SER A 22 1.96 -1.60 24.15
C SER A 22 1.84 -0.31 23.32
N PHE A 23 2.89 0.50 23.27
CA PHE A 23 2.92 1.70 22.44
C PHE A 23 2.97 1.34 20.95
N LEU A 24 3.82 0.39 20.56
CA LEU A 24 3.92 -0.08 19.17
C LEU A 24 2.60 -0.74 18.72
N ASP A 25 1.92 -1.47 19.58
CA ASP A 25 0.61 -2.06 19.29
C ASP A 25 -0.39 -1.02 18.82
N LEU A 26 -0.50 0.10 19.57
CA LEU A 26 -1.41 1.19 19.23
C LEU A 26 -1.05 1.82 17.88
N VAL A 27 0.23 2.09 17.65
CA VAL A 27 0.72 2.69 16.40
C VAL A 27 0.48 1.77 15.22
N MET A 28 0.81 0.48 15.35
CA MET A 28 0.69 -0.49 14.26
C MET A 28 -0.77 -0.83 13.92
N LEU A 29 -1.64 -0.91 14.92
CA LEU A 29 -3.08 -1.06 14.70
C LEU A 29 -3.69 0.17 14.02
N SER A 30 -3.28 1.37 14.45
CA SER A 30 -3.77 2.61 13.83
C SER A 30 -3.29 2.77 12.38
N ALA A 31 -2.05 2.37 12.08
CA ALA A 31 -1.51 2.42 10.73
C ALA A 31 -2.33 1.60 9.73
N GLY A 32 -2.90 0.46 10.17
CA GLY A 32 -3.72 -0.41 9.35
C GLY A 32 -5.21 -0.10 9.31
N ASN A 33 -5.66 0.94 10.04
CA ASN A 33 -7.09 1.26 10.13
C ASN A 33 -7.60 1.93 8.86
N ILE A 34 -8.86 1.62 8.48
CA ILE A 34 -9.53 2.23 7.33
C ILE A 34 -9.65 3.76 7.46
N LEU A 35 -9.89 4.27 8.67
CA LEU A 35 -9.99 5.71 8.91
C LEU A 35 -8.68 6.42 8.57
N THR A 36 -7.55 5.87 9.02
CA THR A 36 -6.23 6.42 8.71
C THR A 36 -5.95 6.41 7.22
N PHE A 37 -6.37 5.35 6.53
CA PHE A 37 -6.26 5.24 5.08
C PHE A 37 -7.06 6.33 4.36
N VAL A 38 -8.31 6.58 4.79
CA VAL A 38 -9.16 7.66 4.24
C VAL A 38 -8.53 9.04 4.48
N CYS A 39 -7.96 9.27 5.67
CA CYS A 39 -7.24 10.52 5.96
C CYS A 39 -6.04 10.72 5.02
N ILE A 40 -5.27 9.68 4.75
CA ILE A 40 -4.13 9.75 3.84
C ILE A 40 -4.60 10.06 2.41
N LEU A 41 -5.66 9.42 1.94
CA LEU A 41 -6.24 9.72 0.63
C LEU A 41 -6.69 11.19 0.53
N ALA A 42 -7.34 11.71 1.56
CA ALA A 42 -7.74 13.11 1.62
C ALA A 42 -6.55 14.07 1.58
N ILE A 43 -5.47 13.75 2.32
CA ILE A 43 -4.23 14.53 2.31
C ILE A 43 -3.56 14.46 0.93
N CYS A 44 -3.49 13.29 0.30
CA CYS A 44 -2.97 13.13 -1.06
C CYS A 44 -3.77 13.97 -2.07
N ALA A 45 -5.10 13.91 -2.00
CA ALA A 45 -5.97 14.71 -2.85
C ALA A 45 -5.73 16.22 -2.63
N PHE A 46 -5.63 16.67 -1.38
CA PHE A 46 -5.36 18.07 -1.05
C PHE A 46 -4.04 18.57 -1.65
N PHE A 47 -2.94 17.83 -1.47
CA PHE A 47 -1.64 18.22 -2.03
C PHE A 47 -1.62 18.15 -3.56
N GLY A 48 -2.32 17.18 -4.14
CA GLY A 48 -2.47 17.08 -5.59
C GLY A 48 -3.23 18.28 -6.17
N ILE A 49 -4.37 18.66 -5.57
CA ILE A 49 -5.17 19.81 -5.96
C ILE A 49 -4.34 21.09 -5.85
N ARG A 50 -3.62 21.29 -4.73
CA ARG A 50 -2.72 22.45 -4.56
C ARG A 50 -1.61 22.49 -5.60
N TYR A 51 -1.08 21.34 -5.96
CA TYR A 51 -0.04 21.24 -6.99
C TYR A 51 -0.56 21.73 -8.34
N PHE A 52 -1.70 21.22 -8.79
CA PHE A 52 -2.26 21.60 -10.10
C PHE A 52 -2.76 23.03 -10.13
N LYS A 53 -3.38 23.51 -9.06
CA LYS A 53 -3.80 24.94 -8.97
C LYS A 53 -2.61 25.91 -9.10
N ARG A 54 -1.42 25.49 -8.67
CA ARG A 54 -0.21 26.31 -8.76
C ARG A 54 0.58 26.12 -10.05
N SER A 55 0.52 24.93 -10.66
CA SER A 55 1.33 24.56 -11.83
C SER A 55 0.67 24.97 -13.14
N ASP A 56 -0.64 24.88 -13.25
CA ASP A 56 -1.36 24.93 -14.52
C ASP A 56 -2.04 26.30 -14.77
N GLY A 57 -1.82 27.29 -13.91
CA GLY A 57 -2.42 28.62 -14.05
C GLY A 57 -3.96 28.60 -13.95
N ALA A 58 -4.63 29.44 -14.75
CA ALA A 58 -6.11 29.59 -14.72
C ALA A 58 -6.88 28.50 -15.49
N GLY A 59 -6.13 27.50 -16.05
CA GLY A 59 -6.78 26.52 -16.92
C GLY A 59 -7.48 25.39 -16.23
N TYR A 60 -8.37 24.86 -15.92
CA TYR A 60 -9.10 23.65 -15.49
C TYR A 60 -8.60 22.96 -14.20
N PRO A 61 -8.43 23.67 -13.06
CA PRO A 61 -8.00 23.05 -11.81
C PRO A 61 -8.99 21.99 -11.31
N PHE A 62 -10.28 22.13 -11.59
CA PHE A 62 -11.33 21.16 -11.23
C PHE A 62 -11.22 19.85 -11.99
N PHE A 63 -10.90 19.90 -13.27
CA PHE A 63 -10.75 18.68 -14.07
C PHE A 63 -9.51 17.88 -13.60
N ASN A 64 -8.38 18.55 -13.41
CA ASN A 64 -7.18 17.90 -12.90
C ASN A 64 -7.39 17.31 -11.51
N ALA A 65 -8.16 17.99 -10.66
CA ALA A 65 -8.54 17.47 -9.35
C ALA A 65 -9.47 16.25 -9.46
N ALA A 66 -10.48 16.30 -10.32
CA ALA A 66 -11.39 15.20 -10.56
C ALA A 66 -10.66 13.98 -11.15
N LEU A 67 -9.78 14.19 -12.13
CA LEU A 67 -8.96 13.15 -12.72
C LEU A 67 -8.03 12.51 -11.68
N LEU A 68 -7.39 13.31 -10.81
CA LEU A 68 -6.54 12.81 -9.73
C LEU A 68 -7.34 11.95 -8.74
N ILE A 69 -8.51 12.41 -8.32
CA ILE A 69 -9.38 11.66 -7.41
C ILE A 69 -9.84 10.34 -8.07
N LEU A 70 -10.27 10.40 -9.32
CA LEU A 70 -10.69 9.21 -10.07
C LEU A 70 -9.56 8.17 -10.16
N ILE A 71 -8.35 8.62 -10.41
CA ILE A 71 -7.16 7.76 -10.49
C ILE A 71 -6.81 7.17 -9.12
N LEU A 72 -6.87 7.96 -8.04
CA LEU A 72 -6.63 7.45 -6.67
C LEU A 72 -7.66 6.37 -6.30
N VAL A 73 -8.93 6.60 -6.60
CA VAL A 73 -10.01 5.64 -6.35
C VAL A 73 -9.86 4.41 -7.25
N GLY A 74 -9.59 4.60 -8.54
CA GLY A 74 -9.35 3.51 -9.49
C GLY A 74 -8.15 2.64 -9.08
N SER A 75 -7.06 3.25 -8.65
CA SER A 75 -5.87 2.54 -8.16
C SER A 75 -6.17 1.73 -6.90
N PHE A 76 -7.03 2.24 -6.03
CA PHE A 76 -7.49 1.51 -4.85
C PHE A 76 -8.23 0.22 -5.25
N PHE A 77 -9.21 0.32 -6.16
CA PHE A 77 -9.96 -0.84 -6.64
C PHE A 77 -9.08 -1.83 -7.40
N LEU A 78 -8.18 -1.32 -8.27
CA LEU A 78 -7.23 -2.14 -9.00
C LEU A 78 -6.37 -2.99 -8.06
N CYS A 79 -5.71 -2.36 -7.08
CA CYS A 79 -4.81 -3.05 -6.16
C CYS A 79 -5.53 -3.94 -5.14
N ARG A 80 -6.79 -3.65 -4.81
CA ARG A 80 -7.52 -4.39 -3.77
C ARG A 80 -8.36 -5.54 -4.30
N ILE A 81 -8.85 -5.43 -5.53
CA ILE A 81 -9.79 -6.41 -6.12
C ILE A 81 -9.11 -7.19 -7.25
N ILE A 82 -8.51 -6.48 -8.22
CA ILE A 82 -8.00 -7.12 -9.44
C ILE A 82 -6.69 -7.84 -9.17
N VAL A 83 -5.73 -7.16 -8.56
CA VAL A 83 -4.39 -7.73 -8.32
C VAL A 83 -4.42 -8.97 -7.44
N PRO A 84 -5.14 -9.03 -6.30
CA PRO A 84 -5.25 -10.25 -5.52
C PRO A 84 -5.94 -11.40 -6.25
N GLY A 85 -6.82 -11.11 -7.21
CA GLY A 85 -7.48 -12.11 -8.05
C GLY A 85 -6.53 -12.79 -9.07
N ILE A 86 -5.48 -12.10 -9.47
CA ILE A 86 -4.49 -12.62 -10.44
C ILE A 86 -3.42 -13.48 -9.75
N PHE A 87 -3.02 -13.11 -8.53
CA PHE A 87 -1.92 -13.73 -7.79
C PHE A 87 -2.17 -15.13 -7.19
N PRO A 88 -3.40 -15.56 -6.79
CA PRO A 88 -3.63 -16.86 -6.15
C PRO A 88 -3.23 -18.05 -7.01
N ALA A 89 -3.18 -17.89 -8.34
CA ALA A 89 -2.87 -18.97 -9.27
C ALA A 89 -1.43 -19.53 -9.15
N PHE A 90 -0.54 -18.84 -8.42
CA PHE A 90 0.89 -19.18 -8.44
C PHE A 90 1.49 -19.66 -7.13
N LEU A 91 0.91 -19.36 -5.98
CA LEU A 91 1.55 -19.65 -4.68
C LEU A 91 0.51 -19.76 -3.55
N GLU A 92 0.14 -20.97 -3.18
CA GLU A 92 -0.76 -21.26 -2.05
C GLU A 92 0.03 -21.34 -0.74
N MET A 93 0.15 -20.25 0.00
CA MET A 93 0.66 -20.27 1.37
C MET A 93 -0.40 -19.79 2.37
N PRO A 94 -0.61 -20.50 3.48
CA PRO A 94 -1.46 -20.00 4.55
C PRO A 94 -0.86 -18.71 5.13
N LYS A 95 -1.71 -17.77 5.53
CA LYS A 95 -1.26 -16.58 6.27
C LYS A 95 -0.63 -17.03 7.60
N PRO A 96 0.31 -16.23 8.19
CA PRO A 96 0.88 -16.55 9.49
C PRO A 96 -0.19 -16.85 10.54
N CYS A 97 -1.23 -16.01 10.62
CA CYS A 97 -2.30 -16.13 11.60
C CYS A 97 -3.27 -17.32 11.39
N THR A 98 -3.18 -18.02 10.25
CA THR A 98 -3.98 -19.23 9.97
C THR A 98 -3.11 -20.46 9.81
N ASN A 99 -1.80 -20.35 10.02
CA ASN A 99 -0.88 -21.46 9.93
C ASN A 99 -0.86 -22.27 11.24
N PRO A 100 -1.31 -23.54 11.25
CA PRO A 100 -1.37 -24.34 12.48
C PRO A 100 0.00 -24.55 13.15
N ARG A 101 1.10 -24.47 12.39
CA ARG A 101 2.47 -24.61 12.93
C ARG A 101 2.90 -23.41 13.78
N LEU A 102 2.26 -22.28 13.59
CA LEU A 102 2.58 -21.03 14.28
C LEU A 102 1.58 -20.72 15.39
N GLU A 103 0.56 -21.53 15.57
CA GLU A 103 -0.44 -21.35 16.62
C GLU A 103 0.21 -21.41 17.99
N GLY A 104 -0.06 -20.40 18.82
CA GLY A 104 0.55 -20.25 20.15
C GLY A 104 1.98 -19.70 20.16
N VAL A 105 2.67 -19.58 19.00
CA VAL A 105 4.03 -19.05 18.90
C VAL A 105 4.01 -17.59 18.49
N ILE A 106 3.06 -17.19 17.67
CA ILE A 106 2.96 -15.84 17.12
C ILE A 106 1.92 -15.00 17.86
N ARG A 107 2.16 -13.69 17.86
CA ARG A 107 1.21 -12.74 18.37
C ARG A 107 0.35 -12.17 17.25
N VAL A 108 -0.95 -12.41 17.33
CA VAL A 108 -1.94 -11.89 16.38
C VAL A 108 -2.78 -10.82 17.09
N LEU A 109 -2.59 -9.55 16.73
CA LEU A 109 -3.28 -8.42 17.36
C LEU A 109 -4.72 -8.24 16.87
N THR A 110 -5.02 -8.71 15.67
CA THR A 110 -6.37 -8.64 15.11
C THR A 110 -6.67 -9.87 14.25
N LYS A 111 -7.85 -10.47 14.46
CA LYS A 111 -8.35 -11.57 13.63
C LYS A 111 -9.12 -11.07 12.39
N LYS A 112 -9.35 -9.77 12.28
CA LYS A 112 -10.17 -9.17 11.22
C LYS A 112 -9.64 -9.46 9.81
N ASP A 113 -8.31 -9.50 9.66
CA ASP A 113 -7.64 -9.75 8.36
C ASP A 113 -7.17 -11.21 8.22
N CYS A 114 -7.47 -12.07 9.20
CA CYS A 114 -7.10 -13.48 9.24
C CYS A 114 -8.18 -14.37 8.61
N ASN A 115 -8.60 -14.06 7.38
CA ASN A 115 -9.44 -14.98 6.63
C ASN A 115 -8.63 -16.23 6.24
N PRO A 116 -9.23 -17.45 6.28
CA PRO A 116 -8.56 -18.69 5.92
C PRO A 116 -8.18 -18.78 4.44
N THR A 117 -8.56 -17.80 3.64
CA THR A 117 -8.18 -17.73 2.23
C THR A 117 -6.66 -17.57 2.13
N TYR A 118 -6.01 -18.48 1.44
CA TYR A 118 -4.60 -18.40 1.08
C TYR A 118 -4.32 -17.05 0.43
N SER A 119 -3.37 -16.29 0.95
CA SER A 119 -3.04 -14.99 0.38
C SER A 119 -1.56 -14.71 0.53
N LEU A 120 -0.84 -14.89 -0.58
CA LEU A 120 0.54 -14.43 -0.74
C LEU A 120 0.69 -12.93 -0.88
N PHE A 121 -0.42 -12.21 -0.89
CA PHE A 121 -0.42 -10.82 -1.31
C PHE A 121 -1.05 -9.93 -0.26
N SER A 122 -0.31 -8.93 0.19
CA SER A 122 -0.85 -7.89 1.06
C SER A 122 -1.51 -6.78 0.23
N ALA A 123 -2.80 -6.92 -0.05
CA ALA A 123 -3.54 -5.91 -0.84
C ALA A 123 -3.43 -4.50 -0.25
N THR A 124 -3.46 -4.36 1.07
CA THR A 124 -3.31 -3.07 1.74
C THR A 124 -1.94 -2.44 1.51
N THR A 125 -0.87 -3.25 1.56
CA THR A 125 0.49 -2.80 1.25
C THR A 125 0.58 -2.36 -0.22
N CYS A 126 0.06 -3.16 -1.15
CA CYS A 126 0.06 -2.82 -2.57
C CYS A 126 -0.63 -1.47 -2.84
N VAL A 127 -1.81 -1.26 -2.27
CA VAL A 127 -2.54 0.01 -2.42
C VAL A 127 -1.71 1.20 -1.93
N MET A 128 -1.09 1.09 -0.74
CA MET A 128 -0.30 2.20 -0.19
C MET A 128 0.95 2.49 -1.00
N PHE A 129 1.68 1.47 -1.45
CA PHE A 129 2.83 1.68 -2.34
C PHE A 129 2.43 2.23 -3.70
N CYS A 130 1.27 1.82 -4.24
CA CYS A 130 0.72 2.37 -5.47
C CYS A 130 0.42 3.87 -5.33
N ILE A 131 -0.29 4.27 -4.28
CA ILE A 131 -0.62 5.68 -4.02
C ILE A 131 0.65 6.48 -3.76
N CYS A 132 1.57 5.97 -2.94
CA CYS A 132 2.83 6.62 -2.64
C CYS A 132 3.64 6.87 -3.93
N SER A 133 3.90 5.86 -4.73
CA SER A 133 4.66 5.99 -5.97
C SER A 133 3.95 6.90 -6.98
N PHE A 134 2.62 6.79 -7.14
CA PHE A 134 1.83 7.70 -7.97
C PHE A 134 2.04 9.16 -7.55
N MET A 135 1.93 9.48 -6.26
CA MET A 135 2.12 10.83 -5.75
C MET A 135 3.57 11.32 -5.92
N LEU A 136 4.56 10.44 -5.71
CA LEU A 136 5.97 10.77 -5.89
C LEU A 136 6.28 11.18 -7.34
N PHE A 137 5.79 10.43 -8.30
CA PHE A 137 5.99 10.71 -9.72
C PHE A 137 5.16 11.89 -10.23
N THR A 138 3.95 12.07 -9.69
CA THR A 138 3.05 13.14 -10.12
C THR A 138 3.47 14.51 -9.59
N LEU A 139 3.88 14.62 -8.31
CA LEU A 139 4.25 15.90 -7.70
C LEU A 139 5.67 16.38 -8.03
N ARG A 140 6.44 15.61 -8.82
CA ARG A 140 7.81 15.96 -9.23
C ARG A 140 8.67 16.49 -8.06
N ASN A 141 9.29 17.67 -8.18
CA ASN A 141 10.16 18.26 -7.15
C ASN A 141 9.43 19.18 -6.16
N LYS A 142 8.12 19.08 -6.06
CA LYS A 142 7.32 19.89 -5.12
C LYS A 142 6.95 19.08 -3.87
N PHE A 143 6.68 19.78 -2.77
CA PHE A 143 6.21 19.20 -1.51
C PHE A 143 7.09 18.08 -0.93
N PHE A 144 8.40 18.34 -0.84
CA PHE A 144 9.37 17.33 -0.35
C PHE A 144 9.00 16.76 1.02
N ALA A 145 8.67 17.61 1.99
CA ALA A 145 8.28 17.16 3.34
C ALA A 145 7.08 16.22 3.33
N PHE A 146 6.04 16.53 2.51
CA PHE A 146 4.88 15.65 2.35
C PHE A 146 5.26 14.30 1.76
N LYS A 147 6.10 14.28 0.73
CA LYS A 147 6.57 13.05 0.07
C LYS A 147 7.36 12.18 1.03
N THR A 148 8.26 12.78 1.81
CA THR A 148 9.04 12.07 2.84
C THR A 148 8.11 11.48 3.90
N ALA A 149 7.15 12.24 4.41
CA ALA A 149 6.17 11.75 5.36
C ALA A 149 5.32 10.60 4.80
N LEU A 150 4.92 10.69 3.52
CA LEU A 150 4.17 9.64 2.84
C LEU A 150 4.98 8.35 2.69
N ILE A 151 6.28 8.45 2.36
CA ILE A 151 7.19 7.30 2.29
C ILE A 151 7.31 6.63 3.66
N ILE A 152 7.61 7.42 4.71
CA ILE A 152 7.75 6.91 6.08
C ILE A 152 6.47 6.20 6.52
N TRP A 153 5.31 6.81 6.25
CA TRP A 153 4.02 6.20 6.59
C TRP A 153 3.77 4.90 5.83
N THR A 154 4.10 4.85 4.54
CA THR A 154 3.94 3.65 3.71
C THR A 154 4.81 2.50 4.22
N LEU A 155 6.06 2.78 4.62
CA LEU A 155 6.96 1.80 5.22
C LEU A 155 6.44 1.33 6.59
N LEU A 156 5.93 2.25 7.42
CA LEU A 156 5.34 1.93 8.70
C LEU A 156 4.13 1.00 8.54
N LEU A 157 3.26 1.28 7.59
CA LEU A 157 2.10 0.45 7.28
C LEU A 157 2.55 -0.94 6.77
N ALA A 158 3.56 -1.02 5.92
CA ALA A 158 4.11 -2.29 5.44
C ALA A 158 4.63 -3.14 6.61
N TYR A 159 5.40 -2.53 7.51
CA TYR A 159 5.88 -3.18 8.72
C TYR A 159 4.73 -3.62 9.63
N SER A 160 3.68 -2.81 9.77
CA SER A 160 2.52 -3.13 10.60
C SER A 160 1.86 -4.44 10.21
N ARG A 161 1.87 -4.83 8.91
CA ARG A 161 1.26 -6.09 8.43
C ARG A 161 2.00 -7.33 8.92
N ILE A 162 3.32 -7.21 9.08
CA ILE A 162 4.16 -8.26 9.66
C ILE A 162 3.99 -8.28 11.17
N TYR A 163 4.06 -7.10 11.80
CA TYR A 163 3.95 -6.92 13.23
C TYR A 163 2.62 -7.45 13.80
N ILE A 164 1.50 -7.18 13.12
CA ILE A 164 0.15 -7.62 13.53
C ILE A 164 -0.03 -9.14 13.35
N GLY A 165 0.86 -9.81 12.60
CA GLY A 165 0.80 -11.25 12.38
C GLY A 165 -0.05 -11.66 11.17
N THR A 166 -0.40 -10.74 10.26
CA THR A 166 -1.29 -11.02 9.13
C THR A 166 -0.58 -11.45 7.86
N ASN A 167 0.67 -10.99 7.64
CA ASN A 167 1.41 -11.26 6.42
C ASN A 167 2.88 -11.61 6.70
N TYR A 168 3.46 -12.50 5.89
CA TYR A 168 4.89 -12.76 5.88
C TYR A 168 5.65 -11.62 5.20
N PRO A 169 6.95 -11.41 5.56
CA PRO A 169 7.79 -10.37 4.93
C PRO A 169 7.84 -10.47 3.40
N ALA A 170 7.96 -11.68 2.85
CA ALA A 170 7.98 -11.89 1.39
C ALA A 170 6.68 -11.39 0.71
N ASN A 171 5.52 -11.62 1.34
CA ASN A 171 4.22 -11.19 0.82
C ASN A 171 4.10 -9.66 0.79
N VAL A 172 4.64 -9.01 1.82
CA VAL A 172 4.70 -7.56 1.93
C VAL A 172 5.64 -6.99 0.86
N LEU A 173 6.78 -7.62 0.63
CA LEU A 173 7.75 -7.19 -0.38
C LEU A 173 7.20 -7.31 -1.81
N ILE A 174 6.58 -8.44 -2.15
CA ILE A 174 5.93 -8.65 -3.45
C ILE A 174 4.85 -7.60 -3.68
N ALA A 175 4.02 -7.35 -2.67
CA ALA A 175 2.97 -6.34 -2.73
C ALA A 175 3.53 -4.92 -2.88
N ALA A 176 4.64 -4.60 -2.23
CA ALA A 176 5.32 -3.32 -2.35
C ALA A 176 5.84 -3.08 -3.78
N VAL A 177 6.58 -4.04 -4.33
CA VAL A 177 7.09 -3.96 -5.70
C VAL A 177 5.96 -3.82 -6.72
N THR A 178 4.92 -4.65 -6.59
CA THR A 178 3.74 -4.58 -7.46
C THR A 178 3.06 -3.21 -7.36
N GLY A 179 2.88 -2.69 -6.14
CA GLY A 179 2.30 -1.37 -5.91
C GLY A 179 3.12 -0.24 -6.54
N ILE A 180 4.46 -0.28 -6.43
CA ILE A 180 5.34 0.70 -7.06
C ILE A 180 5.19 0.67 -8.58
N CYS A 181 5.21 -0.51 -9.19
CA CYS A 181 5.06 -0.66 -10.64
C CYS A 181 3.70 -0.11 -11.13
N ILE A 182 2.61 -0.48 -10.44
CA ILE A 182 1.27 0.01 -10.79
C ILE A 182 1.20 1.54 -10.63
N GLY A 183 1.68 2.10 -9.53
CA GLY A 183 1.65 3.54 -9.30
C GLY A 183 2.48 4.33 -10.30
N TYR A 184 3.62 3.78 -10.76
CA TYR A 184 4.39 4.36 -11.86
C TYR A 184 3.59 4.34 -13.17
N MET A 185 3.01 3.19 -13.55
CA MET A 185 2.19 3.07 -14.76
C MET A 185 1.01 4.04 -14.74
N VAL A 186 0.30 4.11 -13.61
CA VAL A 186 -0.83 5.01 -13.40
C VAL A 186 -0.41 6.48 -13.50
N SER A 187 0.79 6.84 -13.02
CA SER A 187 1.31 8.19 -13.19
C SER A 187 1.57 8.54 -14.66
N ARG A 188 2.04 7.58 -15.46
CA ARG A 188 2.24 7.77 -16.91
C ARG A 188 0.90 7.95 -17.63
N VAL A 189 -0.09 7.12 -17.30
CA VAL A 189 -1.46 7.27 -17.83
C VAL A 189 -2.05 8.62 -17.47
N PHE A 190 -1.88 9.08 -16.22
CA PHE A 190 -2.33 10.39 -15.80
C PHE A 190 -1.75 11.52 -16.66
N TYR A 191 -0.43 11.52 -16.90
CA TYR A 191 0.22 12.53 -17.74
C TYR A 191 -0.21 12.44 -19.20
N TYR A 192 -0.42 11.24 -19.73
CA TYR A 192 -0.92 11.03 -21.08
C TYR A 192 -2.33 11.62 -21.23
N LEU A 193 -3.24 11.26 -20.35
CA LEU A 193 -4.61 11.80 -20.36
C LEU A 193 -4.60 13.34 -20.21
N LYS A 194 -3.75 13.85 -19.32
CA LYS A 194 -3.61 15.29 -19.16
C LYS A 194 -3.13 15.97 -20.44
N ALA A 195 -2.16 15.41 -21.16
CA ALA A 195 -1.66 15.97 -22.42
C ALA A 195 -2.74 15.93 -23.52
N GLU A 196 -3.46 14.82 -23.67
CA GLU A 196 -4.48 14.63 -24.71
C GLU A 196 -5.66 15.61 -24.55
N PHE A 197 -6.11 15.81 -23.32
CA PHE A 197 -7.24 16.71 -23.05
C PHE A 197 -6.89 18.20 -22.93
N PHE A 198 -5.59 18.57 -22.94
CA PHE A 198 -5.14 19.96 -22.75
C PHE A 198 -4.23 20.47 -23.87
N VAL A 199 -4.02 19.71 -24.94
CA VAL A 199 -3.46 20.20 -26.18
C VAL A 199 -4.61 20.71 -27.06
N ILE A 200 -5.16 21.88 -26.70
CA ILE A 200 -5.93 22.77 -27.59
C ILE A 200 -5.37 24.17 -27.39
#